data_8d5a58724fa96fdaba4b0f388ca24f51
#
_entry.id   8d5a58724fa96fdaba4b0f388ca24f51
#
_cell.length_a   1.000
_cell.length_b   1.000
_cell.length_c   1.000
_cell.angle_alpha   90.00
_cell.angle_beta   90.00
_cell.angle_gamma   90.00
#
_symmetry.space_group_name_H-M   'P 1'
#
loop_
_entity.id
_entity.type
_entity.pdbx_description
1 polymer ?
#
loop_
_entity_poly.entity_id
_entity_poly.type
_entity_poly.pdbx_seq_one_letter_code
_entity_poly.pdbx_strand_id
1 'polypeptide(L)'
;MAIRQTRRTVLKAGSALAAASILPSGSYAQSEPLRLGVLTALTGAGGADGPRMLKAMQLVADEVNAVGGVLGRKIELVVEDDQTNPEAAVRAARKLIEVNKVPVLMGTWASAVTSAVAPVCWESKTFLTTVSGADSITQLPHQGFLIRTQPNSQLQGKAHATFIASMGYKRVFVMAIQAPFAIPTRNRLEEILKANGSELVGGLIYEKEKTTYRSEVDEALRSKPDLIYLNGYAPDTIVTLRDLYRAGFNGPRFAQSYAVPAKTLETLPPEVTENIYTGQPSADIGSKPFELAAKRLGIAEPDSYECQATDWISIVALTIAKAKEATGQALRDNVRKITQGSGEKVSTAVEGLKLLAEGKEINYEGASGPCDFTDIGDIFDCKFRYVKVEGGKFKFLKVT
;
A
#
# COMPACT_ATOMS: atom_id res chain seq x y z
N MET A 1 22.87 -82.32 38.56
CA MET A 1 22.38 -81.41 39.60
C MET A 1 21.73 -80.19 38.86
N ALA A 2 20.40 -80.20 38.65
CA ALA A 2 19.68 -79.22 37.86
C ALA A 2 19.05 -78.20 38.81
N ILE A 3 19.45 -76.93 38.68
CA ILE A 3 18.92 -75.82 39.49
C ILE A 3 17.62 -75.39 38.85
N ARG A 4 16.47 -75.63 39.49
CA ARG A 4 15.15 -75.11 39.12
C ARG A 4 15.11 -73.63 39.46
N GLN A 5 15.09 -72.77 38.44
CA GLN A 5 14.72 -71.36 38.60
C GLN A 5 13.19 -71.23 38.79
N THR A 6 12.77 -70.60 39.87
CA THR A 6 11.36 -70.41 40.20
C THR A 6 10.79 -69.17 39.51
N ARG A 7 9.53 -69.24 39.10
CA ARG A 7 8.79 -68.19 38.39
C ARG A 7 8.80 -66.79 39.08
N ARG A 8 9.22 -66.72 40.33
CA ARG A 8 9.26 -65.45 41.09
C ARG A 8 10.49 -64.57 40.77
N THR A 9 11.58 -65.14 40.23
CA THR A 9 12.81 -64.40 39.90
C THR A 9 12.70 -63.70 38.54
N VAL A 10 11.86 -64.20 37.64
CA VAL A 10 11.65 -63.59 36.31
C VAL A 10 10.72 -62.38 36.37
N LEU A 11 9.80 -62.32 37.34
CA LEU A 11 8.90 -61.21 37.53
C LEU A 11 9.53 -59.94 38.17
N LYS A 12 10.66 -60.03 38.80
CA LYS A 12 11.37 -58.89 39.40
C LYS A 12 12.38 -58.22 38.47
N ALA A 13 12.77 -58.84 37.36
CA ALA A 13 13.66 -58.28 36.35
C ALA A 13 12.90 -57.53 35.25
N GLY A 14 11.59 -57.77 35.08
CA GLY A 14 10.73 -57.13 34.07
C GLY A 14 10.19 -55.76 34.47
N SER A 15 10.25 -55.40 35.79
CA SER A 15 9.64 -54.16 36.29
C SER A 15 10.61 -52.95 36.34
N ALA A 16 11.89 -53.17 36.08
CA ALA A 16 12.90 -52.10 36.13
C ALA A 16 13.21 -51.49 34.76
N LEU A 17 12.74 -52.07 33.65
CA LEU A 17 12.96 -51.52 32.29
C LEU A 17 11.76 -50.73 31.72
N ALA A 18 10.64 -50.66 32.41
CA ALA A 18 9.43 -49.96 31.93
C ALA A 18 9.28 -48.53 32.46
N ALA A 19 10.22 -48.04 33.29
CA ALA A 19 10.13 -46.68 33.89
C ALA A 19 11.03 -45.62 33.23
N ALA A 20 11.73 -45.95 32.14
CA ALA A 20 12.74 -45.06 31.55
C ALA A 20 12.34 -44.45 30.18
N SER A 21 11.05 -44.44 29.77
CA SER A 21 10.64 -43.91 28.46
C SER A 21 9.35 -43.11 28.47
N ILE A 22 9.05 -42.41 29.58
CA ILE A 22 8.09 -41.29 29.52
C ILE A 22 8.85 -40.03 29.89
N LEU A 23 9.81 -39.64 29.05
CA LEU A 23 10.11 -38.23 28.86
C LEU A 23 8.85 -37.66 28.16
N PRO A 24 8.19 -36.66 28.74
CA PRO A 24 7.19 -35.94 27.98
C PRO A 24 7.97 -35.38 26.80
N SER A 25 7.70 -35.88 25.61
CA SER A 25 7.96 -35.14 24.38
C SER A 25 7.24 -33.81 24.61
N GLY A 26 8.00 -32.77 24.93
CA GLY A 26 7.48 -31.42 25.01
C GLY A 26 6.84 -31.18 23.63
N SER A 27 5.57 -31.40 23.54
CA SER A 27 4.77 -30.79 22.49
C SER A 27 5.03 -29.30 22.68
N TYR A 28 5.97 -28.76 21.90
CA TYR A 28 5.96 -27.34 21.65
C TYR A 28 4.57 -27.09 21.06
N ALA A 29 3.64 -26.69 21.92
CA ALA A 29 2.37 -26.18 21.47
C ALA A 29 2.75 -25.03 20.54
N GLN A 30 2.61 -25.27 19.25
CA GLN A 30 2.88 -24.24 18.25
C GLN A 30 1.95 -23.08 18.62
N SER A 31 2.53 -21.97 19.07
CA SER A 31 1.76 -20.81 19.49
C SER A 31 0.82 -20.44 18.35
N GLU A 32 -0.45 -20.13 18.67
CA GLU A 32 -1.41 -19.74 17.63
C GLU A 32 -0.83 -18.66 16.73
N PRO A 33 -1.00 -18.74 15.42
CA PRO A 33 -0.44 -17.78 14.48
C PRO A 33 -0.93 -16.35 14.81
N LEU A 34 -0.09 -15.39 14.53
CA LEU A 34 -0.44 -13.98 14.59
C LEU A 34 -1.20 -13.63 13.31
N ARG A 35 -2.53 -13.56 13.38
CA ARG A 35 -3.37 -13.19 12.25
C ARG A 35 -3.34 -11.69 12.03
N LEU A 36 -2.96 -11.27 10.82
CA LEU A 36 -2.99 -9.88 10.37
C LEU A 36 -3.94 -9.78 9.17
N GLY A 37 -4.88 -8.84 9.23
CA GLY A 37 -5.86 -8.65 8.16
C GLY A 37 -5.27 -7.90 6.97
N VAL A 38 -5.58 -8.36 5.76
CA VAL A 38 -5.33 -7.65 4.52
C VAL A 38 -6.66 -7.42 3.82
N LEU A 39 -6.99 -6.15 3.60
CA LEU A 39 -8.18 -5.74 2.87
C LEU A 39 -7.75 -4.84 1.72
N THR A 40 -7.72 -5.40 0.51
CA THR A 40 -7.20 -4.69 -0.66
C THR A 40 -7.98 -5.04 -1.92
N ALA A 41 -7.84 -4.21 -2.95
CA ALA A 41 -8.55 -4.37 -4.22
C ALA A 41 -7.94 -5.50 -5.06
N LEU A 42 -8.31 -6.77 -4.80
CA LEU A 42 -7.89 -7.89 -5.64
C LEU A 42 -8.63 -7.90 -6.97
N THR A 43 -9.83 -7.31 -7.01
CA THR A 43 -10.67 -7.14 -8.20
C THR A 43 -11.17 -5.69 -8.31
N GLY A 44 -11.91 -5.38 -9.38
CA GLY A 44 -12.40 -4.03 -9.64
C GLY A 44 -11.33 -3.09 -10.19
N ALA A 45 -11.50 -1.77 -10.00
CA ALA A 45 -10.62 -0.76 -10.59
C ALA A 45 -9.18 -0.82 -10.07
N GLY A 46 -8.96 -1.28 -8.83
CA GLY A 46 -7.65 -1.48 -8.21
C GLY A 46 -7.05 -2.86 -8.43
N GLY A 47 -7.70 -3.73 -9.21
CA GLY A 47 -7.28 -5.13 -9.42
C GLY A 47 -5.91 -5.30 -10.10
N ALA A 48 -5.32 -4.25 -10.65
CA ALA A 48 -3.95 -4.26 -11.14
C ALA A 48 -2.92 -4.10 -10.01
N ASP A 49 -3.28 -3.42 -8.92
CA ASP A 49 -2.38 -3.04 -7.83
C ASP A 49 -2.50 -3.97 -6.61
N GLY A 50 -3.72 -4.32 -6.21
CA GLY A 50 -3.98 -5.13 -5.02
C GLY A 50 -3.21 -6.45 -4.95
N PRO A 51 -3.17 -7.28 -5.99
CA PRO A 51 -2.39 -8.53 -6.00
C PRO A 51 -0.89 -8.30 -5.80
N ARG A 52 -0.31 -7.21 -6.34
CA ARG A 52 1.11 -6.87 -6.19
C ARG A 52 1.41 -6.41 -4.76
N MET A 53 0.53 -5.61 -4.17
CA MET A 53 0.61 -5.20 -2.76
C MET A 53 0.53 -6.41 -1.82
N LEU A 54 -0.40 -7.34 -2.06
CA LEU A 54 -0.51 -8.59 -1.30
C LEU A 54 0.77 -9.42 -1.41
N LYS A 55 1.33 -9.56 -2.62
CA LYS A 55 2.59 -10.28 -2.85
C LYS A 55 3.75 -9.67 -2.05
N ALA A 56 3.86 -8.34 -2.01
CA ALA A 56 4.88 -7.64 -1.24
C ALA A 56 4.75 -7.94 0.26
N MET A 57 3.53 -7.88 0.81
CA MET A 57 3.26 -8.22 2.21
C MET A 57 3.58 -9.68 2.52
N GLN A 58 3.22 -10.62 1.64
CA GLN A 58 3.49 -12.04 1.82
C GLN A 58 5.00 -12.33 1.92
N LEU A 59 5.80 -11.73 1.05
CA LEU A 59 7.26 -11.91 1.06
C LEU A 59 7.89 -11.44 2.36
N VAL A 60 7.44 -10.30 2.91
CA VAL A 60 7.93 -9.83 4.23
C VAL A 60 7.45 -10.75 5.35
N ALA A 61 6.20 -11.23 5.33
CA ALA A 61 5.70 -12.19 6.30
C ALA A 61 6.53 -13.47 6.31
N ASP A 62 6.89 -13.98 5.13
CA ASP A 62 7.71 -15.18 4.97
C ASP A 62 9.13 -14.96 5.56
N GLU A 63 9.77 -13.81 5.29
CA GLU A 63 11.07 -13.46 5.89
C GLU A 63 11.01 -13.39 7.42
N VAL A 64 9.99 -12.74 7.98
CA VAL A 64 9.76 -12.65 9.41
C VAL A 64 9.51 -14.03 10.02
N ASN A 65 8.71 -14.85 9.34
CA ASN A 65 8.40 -16.21 9.78
C ASN A 65 9.62 -17.14 9.76
N ALA A 66 10.56 -16.93 8.83
CA ALA A 66 11.79 -17.68 8.75
C ALA A 66 12.73 -17.44 9.96
N VAL A 67 12.63 -16.29 10.62
CA VAL A 67 13.42 -15.93 11.80
C VAL A 67 12.66 -16.14 13.13
N GLY A 68 11.51 -16.83 13.10
CA GLY A 68 10.75 -17.18 14.32
C GLY A 68 9.47 -16.36 14.53
N GLY A 69 9.11 -15.47 13.58
CA GLY A 69 7.89 -14.69 13.66
C GLY A 69 7.99 -13.47 14.59
N VAL A 70 6.85 -13.01 15.07
CA VAL A 70 6.72 -11.88 16.00
C VAL A 70 6.22 -12.41 17.34
N LEU A 71 6.93 -12.13 18.43
CA LEU A 71 6.65 -12.66 19.78
C LEU A 71 6.53 -14.19 19.81
N GLY A 72 7.36 -14.91 19.00
CA GLY A 72 7.33 -16.36 18.88
C GLY A 72 6.13 -16.93 18.10
N ARG A 73 5.35 -16.09 17.44
CA ARG A 73 4.17 -16.45 16.64
C ARG A 73 4.45 -16.18 15.15
N LYS A 74 4.13 -17.15 14.30
CA LYS A 74 4.20 -16.94 12.85
C LYS A 74 3.09 -16.02 12.37
N ILE A 75 3.39 -15.12 11.45
CA ILE A 75 2.41 -14.26 10.80
C ILE A 75 1.58 -15.10 9.83
N GLU A 76 0.27 -14.99 9.93
CA GLU A 76 -0.74 -15.48 8.99
C GLU A 76 -1.50 -14.28 8.42
N LEU A 77 -1.44 -14.06 7.10
CA LEU A 77 -2.22 -13.02 6.43
C LEU A 77 -3.63 -13.55 6.14
N VAL A 78 -4.63 -12.91 6.74
CA VAL A 78 -6.05 -13.19 6.44
C VAL A 78 -6.52 -12.18 5.42
N VAL A 79 -6.79 -12.63 4.20
CA VAL A 79 -6.99 -11.77 3.03
C VAL A 79 -8.45 -11.72 2.63
N GLU A 80 -8.95 -10.51 2.39
CA GLU A 80 -10.27 -10.25 1.81
C GLU A 80 -10.16 -9.25 0.65
N ASP A 81 -10.99 -9.43 -0.36
CA ASP A 81 -11.10 -8.53 -1.51
C ASP A 81 -12.11 -7.41 -1.22
N ASP A 82 -11.70 -6.16 -1.33
CA ASP A 82 -12.59 -5.01 -1.22
C ASP A 82 -13.35 -4.70 -2.53
N GLN A 83 -12.98 -5.36 -3.65
CA GLN A 83 -13.57 -5.21 -4.98
C GLN A 83 -13.57 -3.77 -5.51
N THR A 84 -12.79 -2.88 -4.93
CA THR A 84 -12.86 -1.42 -5.13
C THR A 84 -14.28 -0.87 -4.87
N ASN A 85 -15.04 -1.54 -4.00
CA ASN A 85 -16.45 -1.24 -3.69
C ASN A 85 -16.62 -1.01 -2.19
N PRO A 86 -17.13 0.18 -1.75
CA PRO A 86 -17.28 0.51 -0.34
C PRO A 86 -18.14 -0.47 0.47
N GLU A 87 -19.25 -0.95 -0.11
CA GLU A 87 -20.16 -1.86 0.61
C GLU A 87 -19.56 -3.25 0.77
N ALA A 88 -18.91 -3.78 -0.28
CA ALA A 88 -18.18 -5.05 -0.21
C ALA A 88 -17.06 -4.95 0.83
N ALA A 89 -16.31 -3.86 0.82
CA ALA A 89 -15.21 -3.59 1.74
C ALA A 89 -15.66 -3.55 3.21
N VAL A 90 -16.80 -2.90 3.52
CA VAL A 90 -17.34 -2.87 4.89
C VAL A 90 -17.72 -4.28 5.37
N ARG A 91 -18.34 -5.11 4.51
CA ARG A 91 -18.65 -6.51 4.86
C ARG A 91 -17.38 -7.32 5.11
N ALA A 92 -16.38 -7.17 4.24
CA ALA A 92 -15.10 -7.84 4.37
C ALA A 92 -14.32 -7.39 5.62
N ALA A 93 -14.31 -6.08 5.90
CA ALA A 93 -13.71 -5.52 7.13
C ALA A 93 -14.34 -6.10 8.40
N ARG A 94 -15.69 -6.15 8.47
CA ARG A 94 -16.37 -6.78 9.61
C ARG A 94 -16.02 -8.25 9.78
N LYS A 95 -15.93 -9.02 8.69
CA LYS A 95 -15.50 -10.42 8.75
C LYS A 95 -14.08 -10.55 9.33
N LEU A 96 -13.12 -9.75 8.84
CA LEU A 96 -11.75 -9.74 9.36
C LEU A 96 -11.71 -9.38 10.85
N ILE A 97 -12.47 -8.38 11.27
CA ILE A 97 -12.47 -7.87 12.65
C ILE A 97 -13.26 -8.78 13.59
N GLU A 98 -14.52 -9.09 13.25
CA GLU A 98 -15.45 -9.74 14.15
C GLU A 98 -15.28 -11.28 14.18
N VAL A 99 -14.92 -11.90 13.06
CA VAL A 99 -14.75 -13.35 12.93
C VAL A 99 -13.29 -13.74 13.10
N ASN A 100 -12.39 -13.14 12.31
CA ASN A 100 -10.97 -13.50 12.30
C ASN A 100 -10.18 -12.83 13.44
N LYS A 101 -10.75 -11.82 14.12
CA LYS A 101 -10.17 -11.12 15.29
C LYS A 101 -8.79 -10.51 15.00
N VAL A 102 -8.63 -9.93 13.82
CA VAL A 102 -7.36 -9.29 13.45
C VAL A 102 -7.18 -7.95 14.17
N PRO A 103 -5.96 -7.60 14.62
CA PRO A 103 -5.67 -6.33 15.30
C PRO A 103 -5.50 -5.16 14.31
N VAL A 104 -5.33 -5.46 13.03
CA VAL A 104 -5.03 -4.50 11.98
C VAL A 104 -5.68 -4.91 10.67
N LEU A 105 -6.11 -3.94 9.88
CA LEU A 105 -6.39 -4.06 8.45
C LEU A 105 -5.29 -3.33 7.69
N MET A 106 -4.51 -4.08 6.91
CA MET A 106 -3.50 -3.53 6.02
C MET A 106 -4.08 -3.46 4.60
N GLY A 107 -3.99 -2.30 3.99
CA GLY A 107 -4.54 -2.10 2.66
C GLY A 107 -5.50 -0.92 2.63
N THR A 108 -6.57 -1.08 1.86
CA THR A 108 -7.51 -0.09 1.33
C THR A 108 -6.82 0.88 0.36
N TRP A 109 -7.14 0.68 -0.92
CA TRP A 109 -6.54 1.43 -2.01
C TRP A 109 -7.42 2.61 -2.46
N ALA A 110 -8.70 2.39 -2.67
CA ALA A 110 -9.63 3.43 -3.13
C ALA A 110 -10.12 4.31 -1.97
N SER A 111 -10.13 5.63 -2.17
CA SER A 111 -10.52 6.59 -1.12
C SER A 111 -11.96 6.40 -0.62
N ALA A 112 -12.90 6.05 -1.51
CA ALA A 112 -14.28 5.76 -1.13
C ALA A 112 -14.37 4.51 -0.23
N VAL A 113 -13.54 3.49 -0.51
CA VAL A 113 -13.43 2.27 0.30
C VAL A 113 -12.88 2.62 1.69
N THR A 114 -11.77 3.34 1.76
CA THR A 114 -11.16 3.73 3.04
C THR A 114 -12.10 4.56 3.89
N SER A 115 -12.80 5.53 3.30
CA SER A 115 -13.76 6.36 4.01
C SER A 115 -14.91 5.55 4.62
N ALA A 116 -15.33 4.47 3.95
CA ALA A 116 -16.39 3.59 4.46
C ALA A 116 -15.88 2.59 5.53
N VAL A 117 -14.64 2.11 5.41
CA VAL A 117 -14.05 1.11 6.31
C VAL A 117 -13.47 1.74 7.58
N ALA A 118 -12.91 2.95 7.50
CA ALA A 118 -12.27 3.60 8.63
C ALA A 118 -13.16 3.68 9.90
N PRO A 119 -14.48 4.03 9.83
CA PRO A 119 -15.36 3.99 10.98
C PRO A 119 -15.42 2.62 11.66
N VAL A 120 -15.52 1.55 10.88
CA VAL A 120 -15.54 0.18 11.40
C VAL A 120 -14.26 -0.14 12.18
N CYS A 121 -13.12 0.38 11.70
CA CYS A 121 -11.82 0.15 12.33
C CYS A 121 -11.69 0.85 13.67
N TRP A 122 -11.92 2.17 13.75
CA TRP A 122 -11.72 2.87 15.03
C TRP A 122 -12.77 2.50 16.10
N GLU A 123 -14.01 2.23 15.71
CA GLU A 123 -15.06 1.76 16.62
C GLU A 123 -14.72 0.41 17.26
N SER A 124 -14.08 -0.48 16.49
CA SER A 124 -13.61 -1.79 16.97
C SER A 124 -12.19 -1.77 17.54
N LYS A 125 -11.54 -0.59 17.61
CA LYS A 125 -10.12 -0.44 18.01
C LYS A 125 -9.16 -1.28 17.17
N THR A 126 -9.47 -1.47 15.88
CA THR A 126 -8.61 -2.11 14.90
C THR A 126 -7.79 -1.04 14.18
N PHE A 127 -6.49 -1.25 14.02
CA PHE A 127 -5.62 -0.30 13.34
C PHE A 127 -5.79 -0.42 11.82
N LEU A 128 -5.71 0.70 11.08
CA LEU A 128 -5.85 0.73 9.63
C LEU A 128 -4.63 1.36 8.97
N THR A 129 -4.07 0.69 7.98
CA THR A 129 -3.09 1.32 7.06
C THR A 129 -3.73 1.52 5.70
N THR A 130 -3.37 2.59 4.98
CA THR A 130 -3.96 2.89 3.67
C THR A 130 -3.00 3.60 2.71
N VAL A 131 -3.25 3.42 1.40
CA VAL A 131 -2.65 4.23 0.31
C VAL A 131 -3.66 5.18 -0.33
N SER A 132 -4.81 5.38 0.26
CA SER A 132 -5.85 6.23 -0.30
C SER A 132 -5.50 7.72 -0.21
N GLY A 133 -5.64 8.46 -1.32
CA GLY A 133 -5.15 9.83 -1.45
C GLY A 133 -6.07 10.93 -0.92
N ALA A 134 -7.37 10.70 -0.67
CA ALA A 134 -8.29 11.78 -0.29
C ALA A 134 -7.91 12.45 1.04
N ASP A 135 -7.88 13.77 1.08
CA ASP A 135 -7.52 14.55 2.29
C ASP A 135 -8.47 14.30 3.45
N SER A 136 -9.75 14.08 3.15
CA SER A 136 -10.80 13.84 4.15
C SER A 136 -10.56 12.60 5.02
N ILE A 137 -9.76 11.63 4.58
CA ILE A 137 -9.56 10.35 5.29
C ILE A 137 -8.90 10.57 6.65
N THR A 138 -7.83 11.36 6.70
CA THR A 138 -7.11 11.65 7.95
C THR A 138 -7.75 12.77 8.78
N GLN A 139 -8.77 13.43 8.22
CA GLN A 139 -9.62 14.38 8.95
C GLN A 139 -10.81 13.69 9.66
N LEU A 140 -11.08 12.41 9.38
CA LEU A 140 -12.07 11.63 10.11
C LEU A 140 -11.66 11.50 11.59
N PRO A 141 -12.62 11.32 12.52
CA PRO A 141 -12.33 11.20 13.95
C PRO A 141 -11.77 9.81 14.32
N HIS A 142 -10.71 9.38 13.59
CA HIS A 142 -10.14 8.03 13.69
C HIS A 142 -9.30 7.78 14.95
N GLN A 143 -9.18 8.77 15.84
CA GLN A 143 -8.54 8.65 17.16
C GLN A 143 -7.12 8.05 17.13
N GLY A 144 -6.39 8.23 16.03
CA GLY A 144 -5.04 7.67 15.83
C GLY A 144 -5.01 6.22 15.34
N PHE A 145 -6.16 5.58 15.10
CA PHE A 145 -6.22 4.20 14.56
C PHE A 145 -5.98 4.11 13.06
N LEU A 146 -5.41 5.13 12.45
CA LEU A 146 -5.13 5.17 11.01
C LEU A 146 -3.76 5.81 10.73
N ILE A 147 -3.01 5.21 9.80
CA ILE A 147 -1.85 5.83 9.14
C ILE A 147 -1.98 5.70 7.63
N ARG A 148 -1.44 6.66 6.91
CA ARG A 148 -1.40 6.69 5.46
C ARG A 148 0.04 6.87 4.97
N THR A 149 0.54 5.91 4.19
CA THR A 149 1.87 5.99 3.57
C THR A 149 1.87 6.67 2.19
N GLN A 150 0.68 6.91 1.63
CA GLN A 150 0.50 7.66 0.39
C GLN A 150 0.43 9.17 0.69
N PRO A 151 1.07 10.03 -0.10
CA PRO A 151 0.81 11.46 -0.03
C PRO A 151 -0.66 11.77 -0.30
N ASN A 152 -1.21 12.72 0.43
CA ASN A 152 -2.59 13.17 0.25
C ASN A 152 -2.78 13.93 -1.08
N SER A 153 -4.04 14.23 -1.42
CA SER A 153 -4.38 14.91 -2.67
C SER A 153 -3.74 16.30 -2.79
N GLN A 154 -3.52 16.98 -1.67
CA GLN A 154 -2.85 18.29 -1.65
C GLN A 154 -1.37 18.17 -2.05
N LEU A 155 -0.63 17.22 -1.48
CA LEU A 155 0.76 16.97 -1.83
C LEU A 155 0.90 16.52 -3.28
N GLN A 156 0.03 15.60 -3.73
CA GLN A 156 0.02 15.13 -5.11
C GLN A 156 -0.30 16.24 -6.10
N GLY A 157 -1.36 17.02 -5.86
CA GLY A 157 -1.75 18.15 -6.70
C GLY A 157 -0.66 19.19 -6.84
N LYS A 158 0.03 19.55 -5.72
CA LYS A 158 1.19 20.43 -5.72
C LYS A 158 2.34 19.89 -6.58
N ALA A 159 2.73 18.63 -6.35
CA ALA A 159 3.86 18.02 -7.06
C ALA A 159 3.60 17.93 -8.57
N HIS A 160 2.42 17.45 -8.97
CA HIS A 160 2.05 17.31 -10.38
C HIS A 160 1.94 18.68 -11.08
N ALA A 161 1.32 19.68 -10.44
CA ALA A 161 1.24 21.01 -11.01
C ALA A 161 2.61 21.65 -11.19
N THR A 162 3.50 21.52 -10.20
CA THR A 162 4.88 22.01 -10.29
C THR A 162 5.63 21.34 -11.42
N PHE A 163 5.46 20.02 -11.58
CA PHE A 163 6.05 19.28 -12.71
C PHE A 163 5.51 19.79 -14.05
N ILE A 164 4.20 19.87 -14.22
CA ILE A 164 3.53 20.32 -15.46
C ILE A 164 4.01 21.75 -15.83
N ALA A 165 4.03 22.66 -14.88
CA ALA A 165 4.52 24.02 -15.10
C ALA A 165 6.01 24.05 -15.50
N SER A 166 6.85 23.18 -14.89
CA SER A 166 8.28 23.07 -15.23
C SER A 166 8.54 22.58 -16.66
N MET A 167 7.55 21.87 -17.25
CA MET A 167 7.60 21.40 -18.63
C MET A 167 7.15 22.47 -19.64
N GLY A 168 6.71 23.64 -19.17
CA GLY A 168 6.34 24.79 -19.99
C GLY A 168 4.89 24.80 -20.48
N TYR A 169 4.05 23.84 -20.06
CA TYR A 169 2.64 23.82 -20.40
C TYR A 169 1.87 24.96 -19.74
N LYS A 170 1.08 25.70 -20.53
CA LYS A 170 0.40 26.92 -20.06
C LYS A 170 -1.10 26.74 -19.92
N ARG A 171 -1.70 25.86 -20.70
CA ARG A 171 -3.15 25.67 -20.80
C ARG A 171 -3.53 24.23 -20.45
N VAL A 172 -3.88 23.99 -19.20
CA VAL A 172 -4.18 22.65 -18.69
C VAL A 172 -5.70 22.46 -18.60
N PHE A 173 -6.21 21.34 -19.09
CA PHE A 173 -7.60 20.91 -18.88
C PHE A 173 -7.61 19.68 -17.98
N VAL A 174 -8.55 19.61 -17.00
CA VAL A 174 -8.65 18.47 -16.09
C VAL A 174 -9.91 17.66 -16.39
N MET A 175 -9.74 16.38 -16.68
CA MET A 175 -10.82 15.39 -16.70
C MET A 175 -10.73 14.57 -15.42
N ALA A 176 -11.67 14.75 -14.50
CA ALA A 176 -11.64 14.12 -13.17
C ALA A 176 -12.80 13.15 -12.99
N ILE A 177 -12.50 11.97 -12.48
CA ILE A 177 -13.54 11.02 -12.06
C ILE A 177 -14.27 11.55 -10.83
N GLN A 178 -15.53 11.20 -10.66
CA GLN A 178 -16.29 11.49 -9.44
C GLN A 178 -15.81 10.59 -8.29
N ALA A 179 -14.72 11.00 -7.63
CA ALA A 179 -14.13 10.29 -6.50
C ALA A 179 -13.56 11.26 -5.44
N PRO A 180 -13.49 10.86 -4.16
CA PRO A 180 -13.11 11.78 -3.07
C PRO A 180 -11.73 12.40 -3.20
N PHE A 181 -10.77 11.76 -3.87
CA PHE A 181 -9.43 12.31 -4.11
C PHE A 181 -9.38 13.32 -5.26
N ALA A 182 -10.31 13.24 -6.22
CA ALA A 182 -10.17 13.90 -7.51
C ALA A 182 -10.38 15.42 -7.42
N ILE A 183 -11.38 15.87 -6.68
CA ILE A 183 -11.68 17.32 -6.50
C ILE A 183 -10.56 18.05 -5.74
N PRO A 184 -10.09 17.56 -4.57
CA PRO A 184 -8.99 18.20 -3.87
C PRO A 184 -7.71 18.29 -4.71
N THR A 185 -7.36 17.21 -5.45
CA THR A 185 -6.22 17.21 -6.37
C THR A 185 -6.37 18.29 -7.44
N ARG A 186 -7.55 18.41 -8.08
CA ARG A 186 -7.83 19.42 -9.10
C ARG A 186 -7.68 20.83 -8.53
N ASN A 187 -8.29 21.11 -7.37
CA ASN A 187 -8.26 22.44 -6.77
C ASN A 187 -6.81 22.88 -6.45
N ARG A 188 -6.02 21.97 -5.89
CA ARG A 188 -4.62 22.24 -5.59
C ARG A 188 -3.79 22.40 -6.86
N LEU A 189 -4.05 21.61 -7.87
CA LEU A 189 -3.40 21.72 -9.18
C LEU A 189 -3.66 23.09 -9.81
N GLU A 190 -4.91 23.58 -9.79
CA GLU A 190 -5.30 24.91 -10.29
C GLU A 190 -4.53 26.04 -9.59
N GLU A 191 -4.51 26.01 -8.26
CA GLU A 191 -3.79 27.00 -7.44
C GLU A 191 -2.30 27.10 -7.81
N ILE A 192 -1.63 25.95 -7.88
CA ILE A 192 -0.19 25.89 -8.14
C ILE A 192 0.14 26.21 -9.61
N LEU A 193 -0.68 25.78 -10.57
CA LEU A 193 -0.53 26.14 -11.97
C LEU A 193 -0.59 27.68 -12.14
N LYS A 194 -1.60 28.32 -11.55
CA LYS A 194 -1.77 29.77 -11.58
C LYS A 194 -0.56 30.50 -10.97
N ALA A 195 -0.06 30.02 -9.83
CA ALA A 195 1.13 30.58 -9.17
C ALA A 195 2.40 30.47 -10.04
N ASN A 196 2.46 29.52 -10.97
CA ASN A 196 3.58 29.29 -11.89
C ASN A 196 3.34 29.84 -13.32
N GLY A 197 2.36 30.72 -13.51
CA GLY A 197 2.08 31.35 -14.79
C GLY A 197 1.49 30.43 -15.85
N SER A 198 0.79 29.38 -15.41
CA SER A 198 -0.08 28.50 -16.20
C SER A 198 -1.51 28.65 -15.75
N GLU A 199 -2.49 28.22 -16.55
CA GLU A 199 -3.89 28.31 -16.20
C GLU A 199 -4.62 26.97 -16.37
N LEU A 200 -5.63 26.75 -15.56
CA LEU A 200 -6.60 25.72 -15.78
C LEU A 200 -7.68 26.27 -16.72
N VAL A 201 -7.60 25.93 -18.03
CA VAL A 201 -8.50 26.46 -19.07
C VAL A 201 -9.88 25.82 -19.05
N GLY A 202 -10.10 24.83 -18.18
CA GLY A 202 -11.36 24.17 -17.93
C GLY A 202 -11.16 22.85 -17.19
N GLY A 203 -12.29 22.26 -16.81
CA GLY A 203 -12.28 20.96 -16.19
C GLY A 203 -13.68 20.42 -15.98
N LEU A 204 -13.82 19.12 -16.06
CA LEU A 204 -15.09 18.42 -15.87
C LEU A 204 -14.93 17.26 -14.91
N ILE A 205 -16.03 16.86 -14.30
CA ILE A 205 -16.16 15.65 -13.50
C ILE A 205 -17.03 14.68 -14.28
N TYR A 206 -16.54 13.43 -14.43
CA TYR A 206 -17.24 12.40 -15.17
C TYR A 206 -17.61 11.20 -14.29
N GLU A 207 -18.70 10.54 -14.66
CA GLU A 207 -19.13 9.27 -14.06
C GLU A 207 -18.21 8.13 -14.53
N LYS A 208 -17.84 7.23 -13.60
CA LYS A 208 -17.01 6.05 -13.90
C LYS A 208 -17.74 5.00 -14.75
N GLU A 209 -16.96 4.07 -15.31
CA GLU A 209 -17.44 2.84 -15.98
C GLU A 209 -18.29 3.11 -17.23
N LYS A 210 -18.08 4.24 -17.91
CA LYS A 210 -18.70 4.50 -19.20
C LYS A 210 -17.99 3.74 -20.33
N THR A 211 -18.75 3.36 -21.34
CA THR A 211 -18.21 2.73 -22.56
C THR A 211 -17.52 3.71 -23.49
N THR A 212 -17.79 5.02 -23.33
CA THR A 212 -17.19 6.12 -24.09
C THR A 212 -17.24 7.42 -23.30
N TYR A 213 -16.22 8.26 -23.48
CA TYR A 213 -16.09 9.61 -22.93
C TYR A 213 -16.01 10.67 -24.03
N ARG A 214 -16.62 10.40 -25.19
CA ARG A 214 -16.53 11.27 -26.36
C ARG A 214 -17.03 12.68 -26.07
N SER A 215 -18.18 12.83 -25.39
CA SER A 215 -18.73 14.14 -25.02
C SER A 215 -17.79 14.95 -24.13
N GLU A 216 -17.16 14.29 -23.17
CA GLU A 216 -16.19 14.88 -22.26
C GLU A 216 -14.89 15.27 -22.99
N VAL A 217 -14.46 14.44 -23.92
CA VAL A 217 -13.31 14.71 -24.80
C VAL A 217 -13.61 15.91 -25.70
N ASP A 218 -14.77 15.97 -26.36
CA ASP A 218 -15.16 17.08 -27.20
C ASP A 218 -15.24 18.40 -26.42
N GLU A 219 -15.70 18.37 -25.16
CA GLU A 219 -15.68 19.51 -24.25
C GLU A 219 -14.25 19.96 -23.94
N ALA A 220 -13.37 19.02 -23.58
CA ALA A 220 -11.98 19.31 -23.27
C ALA A 220 -11.26 19.98 -24.46
N LEU A 221 -11.45 19.44 -25.66
CA LEU A 221 -10.74 19.92 -26.86
C LEU A 221 -11.22 21.29 -27.34
N ARG A 222 -12.47 21.68 -27.04
CA ARG A 222 -12.96 23.05 -27.32
C ARG A 222 -12.17 24.14 -26.61
N SER A 223 -11.59 23.84 -25.45
CA SER A 223 -10.77 24.80 -24.70
C SER A 223 -9.33 24.93 -25.24
N LYS A 224 -8.95 24.13 -26.25
CA LYS A 224 -7.60 24.08 -26.85
C LYS A 224 -6.48 23.97 -25.80
N PRO A 225 -6.44 22.91 -24.98
CA PRO A 225 -5.44 22.73 -23.96
C PRO A 225 -4.07 22.35 -24.57
N ASP A 226 -2.97 22.75 -23.91
CA ASP A 226 -1.63 22.26 -24.20
C ASP A 226 -1.39 20.87 -23.60
N LEU A 227 -2.10 20.58 -22.48
CA LEU A 227 -2.02 19.33 -21.76
C LEU A 227 -3.38 18.99 -21.16
N ILE A 228 -3.77 17.71 -21.24
CA ILE A 228 -4.94 17.19 -20.53
C ILE A 228 -4.47 16.37 -19.31
N TYR A 229 -4.94 16.76 -18.12
CA TYR A 229 -4.72 16.01 -16.88
C TYR A 229 -5.86 15.01 -16.68
N LEU A 230 -5.54 13.72 -16.70
CA LEU A 230 -6.48 12.61 -16.51
C LEU A 230 -6.44 12.16 -15.05
N ASN A 231 -7.44 12.52 -14.28
CA ASN A 231 -7.53 12.24 -12.86
C ASN A 231 -8.60 11.17 -12.58
N GLY A 232 -8.32 9.94 -12.99
CA GLY A 232 -9.24 8.81 -12.90
C GLY A 232 -8.52 7.48 -12.65
N TYR A 233 -9.27 6.39 -12.72
CA TYR A 233 -8.73 5.03 -12.60
C TYR A 233 -8.38 4.45 -13.98
N ALA A 234 -7.59 3.38 -14.01
CA ALA A 234 -7.11 2.78 -15.25
C ALA A 234 -8.23 2.37 -16.24
N PRO A 235 -9.35 1.74 -15.83
CA PRO A 235 -10.40 1.38 -16.76
C PRO A 235 -10.96 2.58 -17.53
N ASP A 236 -11.27 3.67 -16.83
CA ASP A 236 -11.84 4.89 -17.44
C ASP A 236 -10.78 5.64 -18.26
N THR A 237 -9.54 5.67 -17.78
CA THR A 237 -8.41 6.30 -18.47
C THR A 237 -8.14 5.62 -19.83
N ILE A 238 -8.21 4.30 -19.90
CA ILE A 238 -8.06 3.54 -21.15
C ILE A 238 -9.11 3.94 -22.18
N VAL A 239 -10.39 4.08 -21.77
CA VAL A 239 -11.47 4.51 -22.65
C VAL A 239 -11.26 5.96 -23.11
N THR A 240 -10.90 6.85 -22.17
CA THR A 240 -10.63 8.26 -22.44
C THR A 240 -9.47 8.45 -23.42
N LEU A 241 -8.38 7.69 -23.26
CA LEU A 241 -7.22 7.72 -24.17
C LEU A 241 -7.61 7.31 -25.60
N ARG A 242 -8.44 6.28 -25.76
CA ARG A 242 -8.97 5.86 -27.06
C ARG A 242 -9.84 6.94 -27.70
N ASP A 243 -10.68 7.58 -26.91
CA ASP A 243 -11.59 8.62 -27.43
C ASP A 243 -10.84 9.92 -27.77
N LEU A 244 -9.80 10.30 -27.00
CA LEU A 244 -8.88 11.39 -27.34
C LEU A 244 -8.16 11.12 -28.66
N TYR A 245 -7.62 9.92 -28.84
CA TYR A 245 -6.96 9.53 -30.09
C TYR A 245 -7.91 9.58 -31.28
N ARG A 246 -9.12 9.05 -31.14
CA ARG A 246 -10.18 9.09 -32.19
C ARG A 246 -10.61 10.51 -32.55
N ALA A 247 -10.56 11.42 -31.57
CA ALA A 247 -10.83 12.84 -31.78
C ALA A 247 -9.64 13.61 -32.40
N GLY A 248 -8.52 12.91 -32.72
CA GLY A 248 -7.33 13.49 -33.29
C GLY A 248 -6.39 14.17 -32.30
N PHE A 249 -6.58 13.98 -30.99
CA PHE A 249 -5.72 14.57 -29.97
C PHE A 249 -4.59 13.60 -29.60
N ASN A 250 -3.38 13.90 -30.06
CA ASN A 250 -2.13 13.20 -29.72
C ASN A 250 -1.18 14.09 -28.88
N GLY A 251 -1.70 15.21 -28.36
CA GLY A 251 -0.97 16.11 -27.49
C GLY A 251 -0.61 15.50 -26.13
N PRO A 252 0.10 16.24 -25.28
CA PRO A 252 0.52 15.79 -23.97
C PRO A 252 -0.68 15.48 -23.06
N ARG A 253 -0.59 14.34 -22.37
CA ARG A 253 -1.50 13.94 -21.30
C ARG A 253 -0.70 13.67 -20.05
N PHE A 254 -1.23 14.03 -18.90
CA PHE A 254 -0.68 13.66 -17.61
C PHE A 254 -1.69 12.81 -16.85
N ALA A 255 -1.23 11.73 -16.26
CA ALA A 255 -2.04 10.88 -15.39
C ALA A 255 -1.23 10.41 -14.18
N GLN A 256 -1.89 9.98 -13.13
CA GLN A 256 -1.20 9.28 -12.05
C GLN A 256 -0.80 7.87 -12.51
N SER A 257 0.27 7.30 -11.97
CA SER A 257 0.82 6.02 -12.44
C SER A 257 -0.19 4.88 -12.39
N TYR A 258 -1.05 4.81 -11.38
CA TYR A 258 -2.10 3.81 -11.27
C TYR A 258 -3.19 3.92 -12.34
N ALA A 259 -3.35 5.09 -12.94
CA ALA A 259 -4.29 5.29 -14.05
C ALA A 259 -3.73 4.79 -15.40
N VAL A 260 -2.40 4.63 -15.48
CA VAL A 260 -1.69 4.10 -16.66
C VAL A 260 -0.69 3.04 -16.21
N PRO A 261 -1.15 1.90 -15.66
CA PRO A 261 -0.26 0.78 -15.31
C PRO A 261 0.40 0.19 -16.57
N ALA A 262 1.48 -0.56 -16.42
CA ALA A 262 2.21 -1.19 -17.54
C ALA A 262 1.29 -1.98 -18.50
N LYS A 263 0.28 -2.66 -17.95
CA LYS A 263 -0.73 -3.38 -18.73
C LYS A 263 -1.50 -2.50 -19.71
N THR A 264 -1.64 -1.18 -19.43
CA THR A 264 -2.25 -0.24 -20.36
C THR A 264 -1.46 -0.15 -21.66
N LEU A 265 -0.11 -0.14 -21.57
CA LEU A 265 0.78 -0.08 -22.73
C LEU A 265 0.75 -1.37 -23.56
N GLU A 266 0.43 -2.50 -22.93
CA GLU A 266 0.24 -3.78 -23.61
C GLU A 266 -1.12 -3.88 -24.32
N THR A 267 -2.13 -3.15 -23.79
CA THR A 267 -3.53 -3.22 -24.24
C THR A 267 -3.86 -2.20 -25.33
N LEU A 268 -3.18 -1.05 -25.29
CA LEU A 268 -3.39 0.05 -26.24
C LEU A 268 -2.25 0.13 -27.26
N PRO A 269 -2.56 0.49 -28.52
CA PRO A 269 -1.53 0.77 -29.53
C PRO A 269 -0.58 1.87 -29.04
N PRO A 270 0.73 1.80 -29.40
CA PRO A 270 1.72 2.79 -28.98
C PRO A 270 1.33 4.23 -29.32
N GLU A 271 0.73 4.46 -30.46
CA GLU A 271 0.25 5.79 -30.90
C GLU A 271 -0.86 6.38 -30.01
N VAL A 272 -1.64 5.55 -29.33
CA VAL A 272 -2.66 5.98 -28.34
C VAL A 272 -2.01 6.40 -27.03
N THR A 273 -0.91 5.76 -26.65
CA THR A 273 -0.22 5.98 -25.37
C THR A 273 0.95 6.95 -25.46
N GLU A 274 1.36 7.35 -26.68
CA GLU A 274 2.46 8.28 -26.91
C GLU A 274 2.21 9.61 -26.18
N ASN A 275 3.25 10.26 -25.65
CA ASN A 275 3.21 11.52 -24.92
C ASN A 275 2.36 11.53 -23.64
N ILE A 276 2.16 10.40 -22.97
CA ILE A 276 1.61 10.35 -21.62
C ILE A 276 2.73 10.55 -20.61
N TYR A 277 2.56 11.51 -19.73
CA TYR A 277 3.38 11.67 -18.54
C TYR A 277 2.70 11.01 -17.36
N THR A 278 3.45 10.30 -16.52
CA THR A 278 2.91 9.82 -15.25
C THR A 278 3.78 10.25 -14.09
N GLY A 279 3.11 10.49 -12.94
CA GLY A 279 3.75 10.78 -11.67
C GLY A 279 3.33 9.76 -10.62
N GLN A 280 4.27 9.36 -9.78
CA GLN A 280 4.01 8.51 -8.62
C GLN A 280 4.87 8.92 -7.43
N PRO A 281 4.40 8.71 -6.20
CA PRO A 281 5.26 8.79 -5.03
C PRO A 281 6.46 7.87 -5.20
N SER A 282 7.61 8.29 -4.73
CA SER A 282 8.84 7.51 -4.89
C SER A 282 9.63 7.52 -3.61
N ALA A 283 10.17 6.37 -3.23
CA ALA A 283 11.32 6.33 -2.35
C ALA A 283 12.55 6.92 -3.05
N ASP A 284 13.60 7.15 -2.30
CA ASP A 284 14.91 7.45 -2.87
C ASP A 284 15.41 6.22 -3.63
N ILE A 285 15.34 6.28 -4.96
CA ILE A 285 15.93 5.26 -5.83
C ILE A 285 17.42 5.16 -5.51
N GLY A 286 17.89 3.95 -5.21
CA GLY A 286 19.26 3.71 -4.74
C GLY A 286 19.43 3.81 -3.22
N SER A 287 18.36 4.13 -2.46
CA SER A 287 18.42 3.96 -1.00
C SER A 287 18.42 2.50 -0.60
N LYS A 288 19.09 2.19 0.52
CA LYS A 288 19.14 0.81 1.06
C LYS A 288 17.76 0.15 1.16
N PRO A 289 16.71 0.79 1.75
CA PRO A 289 15.39 0.15 1.86
C PRO A 289 14.73 -0.12 0.50
N PHE A 290 14.88 0.79 -0.47
CA PHE A 290 14.35 0.59 -1.82
C PHE A 290 15.03 -0.58 -2.54
N GLU A 291 16.37 -0.67 -2.50
CA GLU A 291 17.13 -1.78 -3.10
C GLU A 291 16.79 -3.13 -2.46
N LEU A 292 16.58 -3.16 -1.13
CA LEU A 292 16.16 -4.38 -0.44
C LEU A 292 14.74 -4.82 -0.85
N ALA A 293 13.82 -3.88 -1.04
CA ALA A 293 12.48 -4.18 -1.56
C ALA A 293 12.55 -4.68 -3.01
N ALA A 294 13.31 -4.03 -3.88
CA ALA A 294 13.54 -4.44 -5.26
C ALA A 294 14.07 -5.88 -5.35
N LYS A 295 15.09 -6.19 -4.54
CA LYS A 295 15.66 -7.54 -4.44
C LYS A 295 14.62 -8.57 -3.97
N ARG A 296 13.84 -8.24 -2.93
CA ARG A 296 12.79 -9.11 -2.38
C ARG A 296 11.71 -9.43 -3.41
N LEU A 297 11.27 -8.42 -4.13
CA LEU A 297 10.24 -8.54 -5.17
C LEU A 297 10.74 -9.18 -6.46
N GLY A 298 12.06 -9.20 -6.69
CA GLY A 298 12.67 -9.70 -7.93
C GLY A 298 12.47 -8.76 -9.13
N ILE A 299 12.25 -7.46 -8.87
CA ILE A 299 12.03 -6.43 -9.89
C ILE A 299 12.97 -5.24 -9.65
N ALA A 300 13.51 -4.66 -10.72
CA ALA A 300 14.50 -3.59 -10.59
C ALA A 300 13.91 -2.29 -10.00
N GLU A 301 12.67 -2.00 -10.33
CA GLU A 301 12.00 -0.76 -9.94
C GLU A 301 10.58 -1.05 -9.43
N PRO A 302 10.43 -1.41 -8.13
CA PRO A 302 9.13 -1.54 -7.49
C PRO A 302 8.31 -0.26 -7.63
N ASP A 303 7.02 -0.39 -7.80
CA ASP A 303 6.19 0.80 -7.74
C ASP A 303 5.92 1.24 -6.29
N SER A 304 5.33 2.43 -6.15
CA SER A 304 5.06 3.00 -4.83
C SER A 304 4.18 2.12 -3.95
N TYR A 305 3.20 1.43 -4.52
CA TYR A 305 2.27 0.59 -3.75
C TYR A 305 2.93 -0.69 -3.24
N GLU A 306 3.83 -1.31 -4.01
CA GLU A 306 4.62 -2.45 -3.55
C GLU A 306 5.57 -2.05 -2.42
N CYS A 307 6.20 -0.87 -2.53
CA CYS A 307 7.03 -0.31 -1.47
C CYS A 307 6.21 -0.03 -0.20
N GLN A 308 5.05 0.63 -0.33
CA GLN A 308 4.18 0.96 0.79
C GLN A 308 3.60 -0.28 1.47
N ALA A 309 3.23 -1.31 0.71
CA ALA A 309 2.77 -2.57 1.26
C ALA A 309 3.89 -3.33 2.01
N THR A 310 5.14 -3.26 1.52
CA THR A 310 6.33 -3.74 2.24
C THR A 310 6.49 -3.03 3.58
N ASP A 311 6.27 -1.72 3.60
CA ASP A 311 6.41 -0.92 4.81
C ASP A 311 5.29 -1.21 5.82
N TRP A 312 4.05 -1.39 5.39
CA TRP A 312 2.94 -1.67 6.31
C TRP A 312 3.19 -2.89 7.17
N ILE A 313 3.51 -4.02 6.56
CA ILE A 313 3.72 -5.25 7.33
C ILE A 313 4.98 -5.17 8.18
N SER A 314 6.03 -4.47 7.70
CA SER A 314 7.24 -4.23 8.49
C SER A 314 6.94 -3.38 9.72
N ILE A 315 6.25 -2.26 9.55
CA ILE A 315 5.84 -1.35 10.63
C ILE A 315 4.94 -2.09 11.63
N VAL A 316 3.95 -2.84 11.16
CA VAL A 316 3.03 -3.60 12.02
C VAL A 316 3.78 -4.65 12.84
N ALA A 317 4.66 -5.44 12.22
CA ALA A 317 5.46 -6.46 12.90
C ALA A 317 6.37 -5.85 13.97
N LEU A 318 7.08 -4.77 13.63
CA LEU A 318 7.99 -4.07 14.55
C LEU A 318 7.22 -3.39 15.70
N THR A 319 6.06 -2.81 15.41
CA THR A 319 5.23 -2.17 16.43
C THR A 319 4.67 -3.18 17.43
N ILE A 320 4.22 -4.35 16.96
CA ILE A 320 3.77 -5.46 17.84
C ILE A 320 4.94 -5.96 18.71
N ALA A 321 6.12 -6.12 18.12
CA ALA A 321 7.30 -6.56 18.86
C ALA A 321 7.72 -5.53 19.93
N LYS A 322 7.69 -4.25 19.62
CA LYS A 322 7.97 -3.15 20.54
C LYS A 322 6.96 -3.08 21.69
N ALA A 323 5.67 -3.17 21.35
CA ALA A 323 4.59 -3.12 22.34
C ALA A 323 4.49 -4.41 23.18
N LYS A 324 5.04 -5.51 22.70
CA LYS A 324 4.86 -6.88 23.25
C LYS A 324 3.40 -7.31 23.31
N GLU A 325 2.57 -6.72 22.47
CA GLU A 325 1.13 -6.93 22.41
C GLU A 325 0.61 -6.74 20.98
N ALA A 326 -0.26 -7.65 20.52
CA ALA A 326 -0.84 -7.65 19.19
C ALA A 326 -2.29 -7.15 19.22
N THR A 327 -2.49 -5.86 19.52
CA THR A 327 -3.78 -5.19 19.51
C THR A 327 -3.73 -3.92 18.68
N GLY A 328 -4.89 -3.47 18.16
CA GLY A 328 -4.94 -2.20 17.43
C GLY A 328 -4.58 -1.00 18.31
N GLN A 329 -4.90 -1.08 19.62
CA GLN A 329 -4.50 -0.07 20.61
C GLN A 329 -2.96 0.01 20.73
N ALA A 330 -2.29 -1.14 20.83
CA ALA A 330 -0.84 -1.22 20.92
C ALA A 330 -0.17 -0.66 19.65
N LEU A 331 -0.76 -0.93 18.47
CA LEU A 331 -0.30 -0.35 17.21
C LEU A 331 -0.44 1.17 17.20
N ARG A 332 -1.60 1.70 17.56
CA ARG A 332 -1.85 3.15 17.65
C ARG A 332 -0.85 3.86 18.56
N ASP A 333 -0.59 3.30 19.73
CA ASP A 333 0.19 3.96 20.78
C ASP A 333 1.72 3.84 20.57
N ASN A 334 2.16 2.93 19.66
CA ASN A 334 3.58 2.66 19.47
C ASN A 334 4.10 2.82 18.03
N VAL A 335 3.24 2.99 17.03
CA VAL A 335 3.69 3.09 15.62
C VAL A 335 4.72 4.19 15.42
N ARG A 336 4.51 5.39 15.97
CA ARG A 336 5.45 6.51 15.85
C ARG A 336 6.77 6.29 16.60
N LYS A 337 6.77 5.47 17.66
CA LYS A 337 8.01 5.11 18.36
C LYS A 337 8.93 4.22 17.53
N ILE A 338 8.34 3.52 16.53
CA ILE A 338 9.06 2.65 15.60
C ILE A 338 9.52 3.43 14.37
N THR A 339 8.77 4.44 13.91
CA THR A 339 9.02 5.11 12.63
C THR A 339 9.67 6.48 12.80
N GLN A 340 9.61 7.09 13.99
CA GLN A 340 10.06 8.46 14.24
C GLN A 340 10.94 8.56 15.49
N GLY A 341 11.42 7.44 15.99
CA GLY A 341 12.28 7.37 17.17
C GLY A 341 13.71 7.83 16.89
N SER A 342 14.45 8.12 17.95
CA SER A 342 15.89 8.42 17.90
C SER A 342 16.75 7.15 17.86
N GLY A 343 16.15 5.99 17.65
CA GLY A 343 16.82 4.70 17.66
C GLY A 343 17.67 4.43 16.41
N GLU A 344 18.25 3.23 16.37
CA GLU A 344 19.07 2.78 15.24
C GLU A 344 18.21 2.64 13.98
N LYS A 345 18.66 3.19 12.86
CA LYS A 345 17.95 3.12 11.58
C LYS A 345 17.95 1.70 11.06
N VAL A 346 16.76 1.18 10.75
CA VAL A 346 16.55 -0.15 10.19
C VAL A 346 15.73 -0.08 8.92
N SER A 347 16.02 -0.95 7.96
CA SER A 347 15.38 -0.96 6.63
C SER A 347 14.53 -2.21 6.37
N THR A 348 14.50 -3.17 7.30
CA THR A 348 13.70 -4.39 7.20
C THR A 348 13.10 -4.76 8.54
N ALA A 349 11.97 -5.48 8.50
CA ALA A 349 11.35 -6.03 9.71
C ALA A 349 12.32 -6.96 10.47
N VAL A 350 13.06 -7.81 9.74
CA VAL A 350 14.00 -8.78 10.35
C VAL A 350 15.12 -8.07 11.10
N GLU A 351 15.72 -7.02 10.51
CA GLU A 351 16.75 -6.20 11.14
C GLU A 351 16.21 -5.55 12.44
N GLY A 352 15.03 -4.93 12.35
CA GLY A 352 14.40 -4.27 13.49
C GLY A 352 13.98 -5.24 14.61
N LEU A 353 13.42 -6.40 14.28
CA LEU A 353 13.04 -7.43 15.25
C LEU A 353 14.26 -7.91 16.06
N LYS A 354 15.42 -8.08 15.41
CA LYS A 354 16.66 -8.45 16.08
C LYS A 354 17.08 -7.39 17.11
N LEU A 355 17.10 -6.13 16.72
CA LEU A 355 17.50 -5.02 17.61
C LEU A 355 16.52 -4.84 18.77
N LEU A 356 15.22 -4.95 18.52
CA LEU A 356 14.19 -4.90 19.56
C LEU A 356 14.34 -6.05 20.57
N ALA A 357 14.71 -7.26 20.12
CA ALA A 357 14.99 -8.39 21.00
C ALA A 357 16.24 -8.17 21.87
N GLU A 358 17.21 -7.38 21.40
CA GLU A 358 18.39 -6.92 22.16
C GLU A 358 18.06 -5.76 23.13
N GLY A 359 16.81 -5.28 23.14
CA GLY A 359 16.37 -4.14 23.97
C GLY A 359 16.74 -2.77 23.42
N LYS A 360 17.15 -2.69 22.15
CA LYS A 360 17.51 -1.42 21.50
C LYS A 360 16.28 -0.68 20.97
N GLU A 361 16.37 0.63 20.89
CA GLU A 361 15.41 1.47 20.16
C GLU A 361 15.76 1.49 18.66
N ILE A 362 14.73 1.58 17.83
CA ILE A 362 14.88 1.61 16.37
C ILE A 362 14.13 2.78 15.76
N ASN A 363 14.53 3.14 14.51
CA ASN A 363 13.81 4.02 13.63
C ASN A 363 13.70 3.32 12.27
N TYR A 364 12.48 2.99 11.84
CA TYR A 364 12.23 2.30 10.58
C TYR A 364 12.24 3.27 9.41
N GLU A 365 13.16 3.05 8.47
CA GLU A 365 13.25 3.73 7.18
C GLU A 365 12.67 2.82 6.10
N GLY A 366 11.54 3.21 5.52
CA GLY A 366 10.78 2.38 4.61
C GLY A 366 11.25 2.39 3.17
N ALA A 367 10.79 1.41 2.40
CA ALA A 367 10.99 1.35 0.96
C ALA A 367 10.21 2.46 0.21
N SER A 368 9.13 2.97 0.78
CA SER A 368 8.35 4.08 0.24
C SER A 368 8.83 5.46 0.71
N GLY A 369 9.75 5.50 1.68
CA GLY A 369 10.29 6.73 2.27
C GLY A 369 10.45 6.62 3.79
N PRO A 370 10.69 7.72 4.50
CA PRO A 370 10.97 7.73 5.93
C PRO A 370 9.87 7.14 6.81
N CYS A 371 8.63 7.10 6.36
CA CYS A 371 7.46 6.65 7.13
C CYS A 371 7.19 7.46 8.41
N ASP A 372 7.55 8.74 8.39
CA ASP A 372 7.24 9.68 9.46
C ASP A 372 5.79 10.18 9.34
N PHE A 373 5.02 10.07 10.42
CA PHE A 373 3.59 10.38 10.40
C PHE A 373 3.26 11.60 11.26
N THR A 374 2.45 12.50 10.71
CA THR A 374 1.83 13.61 11.44
C THR A 374 0.87 13.09 12.53
N ASP A 375 0.39 13.96 13.40
CA ASP A 375 -0.57 13.59 14.45
C ASP A 375 -1.86 12.98 13.89
N ILE A 376 -2.26 13.39 12.69
CA ILE A 376 -3.44 12.84 12.01
C ILE A 376 -3.14 11.63 11.11
N GLY A 377 -1.90 11.10 11.13
CA GLY A 377 -1.52 9.87 10.44
C GLY A 377 -1.11 10.04 8.98
N ASP A 378 -0.95 11.25 8.46
CA ASP A 378 -0.36 11.53 7.15
C ASP A 378 1.16 11.47 7.20
N ILE A 379 1.81 11.12 6.09
CA ILE A 379 3.23 11.38 5.92
C ILE A 379 3.48 12.90 5.77
N PHE A 380 4.63 13.37 6.25
CA PHE A 380 4.98 14.81 6.18
C PHE A 380 5.26 15.26 4.76
N ASP A 381 6.01 14.48 4.00
CA ASP A 381 6.42 14.78 2.63
C ASP A 381 6.81 13.50 1.88
N CYS A 382 6.92 13.56 0.57
CA CYS A 382 7.48 12.49 -0.22
C CYS A 382 8.06 13.04 -1.54
N LYS A 383 9.02 12.31 -2.11
CA LYS A 383 9.49 12.55 -3.46
C LYS A 383 8.51 12.00 -4.49
N PHE A 384 8.59 12.56 -5.70
CA PHE A 384 7.80 12.09 -6.83
C PHE A 384 8.70 11.73 -8.01
N ARG A 385 8.46 10.55 -8.55
CA ARG A 385 9.08 10.07 -9.77
C ARG A 385 8.17 10.34 -10.96
N TYR A 386 8.76 10.89 -12.02
CA TYR A 386 8.05 11.16 -13.27
C TYR A 386 8.66 10.35 -14.41
N VAL A 387 7.78 9.80 -15.23
CA VAL A 387 8.14 9.08 -16.47
C VAL A 387 7.28 9.59 -17.61
N LYS A 388 7.73 9.37 -18.85
CA LYS A 388 6.99 9.65 -20.08
C LYS A 388 6.84 8.36 -20.88
N VAL A 389 5.71 8.16 -21.52
CA VAL A 389 5.53 7.07 -22.48
C VAL A 389 6.06 7.53 -23.84
N GLU A 390 7.01 6.80 -24.38
CA GLU A 390 7.58 6.98 -25.73
C GLU A 390 7.79 5.62 -26.39
N GLY A 391 7.23 5.46 -27.58
CA GLY A 391 7.32 4.20 -28.32
C GLY A 391 6.73 3.00 -27.55
N GLY A 392 5.65 3.21 -26.81
CA GLY A 392 4.99 2.17 -26.01
C GLY A 392 5.75 1.72 -24.75
N LYS A 393 6.74 2.50 -24.27
CA LYS A 393 7.55 2.20 -23.09
C LYS A 393 7.64 3.39 -22.16
N PHE A 394 7.70 3.13 -20.86
CA PHE A 394 8.02 4.17 -19.88
C PHE A 394 9.50 4.55 -19.98
N LYS A 395 9.75 5.85 -20.10
CA LYS A 395 11.08 6.46 -20.00
C LYS A 395 11.15 7.32 -18.76
N PHE A 396 12.14 7.08 -17.94
CA PHE A 396 12.42 7.88 -16.75
C PHE A 396 12.76 9.32 -17.15
N LEU A 397 12.22 10.30 -16.41
CA LEU A 397 12.52 11.71 -16.58
C LEU A 397 13.29 12.27 -15.39
N LYS A 398 12.68 12.25 -14.20
CA LYS A 398 13.31 12.79 -12.98
C LYS A 398 12.58 12.31 -11.71
N VAL A 399 13.26 12.49 -10.57
CA VAL A 399 12.68 12.51 -9.22
C VAL A 399 12.76 13.93 -8.68
N THR A 400 11.73 14.40 -7.99
CA THR A 400 11.67 15.77 -7.41
C THR A 400 11.39 15.71 -5.93
#